data_9a0460547f20a9d59718fb1c6255b210
#
_entry.id   9a0460547f20a9d59718fb1c6255b210
#
_cell.length_a   1.000
_cell.length_b   1.000
_cell.length_c   1.000
_cell.angle_alpha   90.00
_cell.angle_beta   90.00
_cell.angle_gamma   90.00
#
_symmetry.space_group_name_H-M   'P 1'
#
loop_
_entity.id
_entity.type
_entity.pdbx_description
1 polymer ?
#
loop_
_entity_poly.entity_id
_entity_poly.type
_entity_poly.pdbx_seq_one_letter_code
_entity_poly.pdbx_strand_id
1 'polypeptide(L)'
;MLRIFQRKTGTHPARMLAGLAGGLYMLMAGSALAFSLDDVAKQAQELASRGYEEPASNLPEEFRRMAFADYQRLRFDPEHAYWKDADTPFHLQFYHQGMHFDTPVRINEITATDVREIRYDPAMFQFDGVEVDPAALEGLGFAGFKVLYPLNKKDKQDEVMTLLGASYFRIVGKGQWYGLSARGLAIDTALPVGEEFPRFREFWVERPQPDRRNLVIYALLDSPRATGAYRMVLTPGKDSTLDVQARVYLREPVGKLGI
;
A
#
# COMPACT_ATOMS: atom_id res chain seq x y z
N MET A 1 0.96 57.97 82.57
CA MET A 1 0.60 59.25 82.04
C MET A 1 -0.20 59.07 80.79
N LEU A 2 -1.38 59.58 80.84
CA LEU A 2 -2.50 59.49 79.86
C LEU A 2 -2.16 60.10 78.54
N ARG A 3 -2.64 59.56 77.41
CA ARG A 3 -3.34 60.36 76.37
C ARG A 3 -3.98 59.46 75.30
N ILE A 4 -5.30 59.62 75.35
CA ILE A 4 -6.32 59.18 74.34
C ILE A 4 -6.15 60.02 73.07
N PHE A 5 -6.45 59.46 71.86
CA PHE A 5 -7.24 60.14 70.82
C PHE A 5 -7.51 59.19 69.58
N GLN A 6 -8.75 58.90 69.45
CA GLN A 6 -9.73 59.12 68.38
C GLN A 6 -9.59 58.35 67.05
N ARG A 7 -10.70 57.70 66.79
CA ARG A 7 -11.14 57.08 65.54
C ARG A 7 -11.20 58.05 64.38
N LYS A 8 -10.77 57.61 63.18
CA LYS A 8 -11.36 58.09 61.93
C LYS A 8 -11.74 56.91 61.05
N THR A 9 -13.00 56.89 60.74
CA THR A 9 -13.65 56.04 59.77
C THR A 9 -13.24 56.43 58.35
N GLY A 10 -12.72 55.50 57.58
CA GLY A 10 -12.42 55.69 56.15
C GLY A 10 -12.92 54.48 55.38
N THR A 11 -13.84 54.78 54.49
CA THR A 11 -14.55 53.90 53.58
C THR A 11 -13.62 53.14 52.68
N HIS A 12 -13.79 51.82 52.62
CA HIS A 12 -13.09 50.95 51.67
C HIS A 12 -13.84 50.91 50.34
N PRO A 13 -13.14 51.08 49.17
CA PRO A 13 -13.70 50.66 47.89
C PRO A 13 -13.43 49.13 47.70
N ALA A 14 -14.46 48.42 47.38
CA ALA A 14 -14.43 47.02 47.01
C ALA A 14 -13.51 46.80 45.79
N ARG A 15 -12.46 46.07 45.98
CA ARG A 15 -11.67 45.48 44.85
C ARG A 15 -12.33 44.18 44.38
N MET A 16 -12.96 44.24 43.22
CA MET A 16 -13.38 43.07 42.48
C MET A 16 -12.12 42.23 42.10
N LEU A 17 -11.99 41.06 42.67
CA LEU A 17 -11.11 40.02 42.17
C LEU A 17 -11.77 39.41 40.94
N ALA A 18 -11.32 39.79 39.73
CA ALA A 18 -11.60 39.05 38.52
C ALA A 18 -10.81 37.74 38.54
N GLY A 19 -11.50 36.64 38.81
CA GLY A 19 -10.95 35.30 38.69
C GLY A 19 -10.70 34.96 37.21
N LEU A 20 -9.42 34.91 36.81
CA LEU A 20 -9.01 34.26 35.54
C LEU A 20 -9.20 32.75 35.68
N ALA A 21 -10.34 32.24 35.25
CA ALA A 21 -10.53 30.84 34.94
C ALA A 21 -9.81 30.52 33.64
N GLY A 22 -8.50 30.28 33.72
CA GLY A 22 -7.70 29.74 32.62
C GLY A 22 -8.14 28.31 32.36
N GLY A 23 -9.08 28.12 31.42
CA GLY A 23 -9.43 26.81 30.91
C GLY A 23 -8.24 26.20 30.19
N LEU A 24 -7.55 25.26 30.87
CA LEU A 24 -6.54 24.41 30.25
C LEU A 24 -7.26 23.44 29.30
N TYR A 25 -7.46 23.85 28.04
CA TYR A 25 -7.82 22.93 26.99
C TYR A 25 -6.63 22.00 26.77
N MET A 26 -6.60 20.85 27.44
CA MET A 26 -5.79 19.72 27.02
C MET A 26 -6.30 19.30 25.65
N LEU A 27 -5.61 19.74 24.60
CA LEU A 27 -5.66 19.08 23.30
C LEU A 27 -5.18 17.65 23.52
N MET A 28 -6.11 16.74 23.73
CA MET A 28 -5.85 15.31 23.51
C MET A 28 -5.58 15.15 22.01
N ALA A 29 -4.32 15.34 21.63
CA ALA A 29 -3.83 14.84 20.36
C ALA A 29 -3.93 13.33 20.46
N GLY A 30 -5.06 12.79 20.01
CA GLY A 30 -5.19 11.37 19.79
C GLY A 30 -4.06 10.99 18.88
N SER A 31 -3.08 10.21 19.37
CA SER A 31 -2.06 9.60 18.52
C SER A 31 -2.83 8.76 17.52
N ALA A 32 -2.99 9.24 16.29
CA ALA A 32 -3.40 8.38 15.20
C ALA A 32 -2.35 7.27 15.17
N LEU A 33 -2.76 6.05 15.50
CA LEU A 33 -1.88 4.89 15.41
C LEU A 33 -1.45 4.82 13.94
N ALA A 34 -0.16 5.01 13.68
CA ALA A 34 0.38 4.89 12.35
C ALA A 34 0.13 3.46 11.85
N PHE A 35 -0.35 3.32 10.62
CA PHE A 35 -0.55 2.02 9.98
C PHE A 35 0.75 1.20 10.02
N SER A 36 0.63 -0.08 10.33
CA SER A 36 1.78 -0.93 10.64
C SER A 36 1.62 -2.36 10.12
N LEU A 37 2.69 -3.15 10.23
CA LEU A 37 2.62 -4.59 9.96
C LEU A 37 1.62 -5.31 10.89
N ASP A 38 1.38 -4.78 12.08
CA ASP A 38 0.43 -5.38 13.03
C ASP A 38 -1.02 -5.29 12.52
N ASP A 39 -1.37 -4.21 11.82
CA ASP A 39 -2.70 -4.04 11.24
C ASP A 39 -2.95 -5.05 10.12
N VAL A 40 -1.96 -5.28 9.26
CA VAL A 40 -2.04 -6.31 8.21
C VAL A 40 -2.00 -7.70 8.82
N ALA A 41 -1.19 -7.93 9.86
CA ALA A 41 -1.10 -9.20 10.55
C ALA A 41 -2.43 -9.61 11.21
N LYS A 42 -3.15 -8.65 11.77
CA LYS A 42 -4.49 -8.87 12.31
C LYS A 42 -5.45 -9.33 11.21
N GLN A 43 -5.46 -8.67 10.06
CA GLN A 43 -6.29 -9.07 8.91
C GLN A 43 -5.90 -10.47 8.40
N ALA A 44 -4.59 -10.77 8.29
CA ALA A 44 -4.11 -12.09 7.88
C ALA A 44 -4.55 -13.18 8.88
N GLN A 45 -4.48 -12.91 10.18
CA GLN A 45 -4.92 -13.83 11.22
C GLN A 45 -6.44 -14.06 11.20
N GLU A 46 -7.23 -13.02 10.97
CA GLU A 46 -8.67 -13.11 10.79
C GLU A 46 -9.03 -13.96 9.55
N LEU A 47 -8.33 -13.78 8.42
CA LEU A 47 -8.49 -14.63 7.25
C LEU A 47 -8.10 -16.07 7.53
N ALA A 48 -7.02 -16.32 8.27
CA ALA A 48 -6.58 -17.68 8.61
C ALA A 48 -7.58 -18.42 9.52
N SER A 49 -8.37 -17.70 10.32
CA SER A 49 -9.36 -18.27 11.24
C SER A 49 -10.63 -18.78 10.55
N ARG A 50 -10.79 -18.52 9.27
CA ARG A 50 -11.95 -18.95 8.44
C ARG A 50 -11.50 -19.69 7.19
N GLY A 51 -12.43 -20.43 6.57
CA GLY A 51 -12.18 -21.11 5.30
C GLY A 51 -11.73 -20.13 4.21
N TYR A 52 -10.92 -20.63 3.28
CA TYR A 52 -10.52 -19.85 2.12
C TYR A 52 -11.72 -19.61 1.19
N GLU A 53 -11.84 -18.40 0.73
CA GLU A 53 -12.80 -18.01 -0.28
C GLU A 53 -12.02 -17.49 -1.50
N GLU A 54 -12.16 -18.18 -2.63
CA GLU A 54 -11.56 -17.71 -3.89
C GLU A 54 -12.13 -16.34 -4.24
N PRO A 55 -11.27 -15.34 -4.46
CA PRO A 55 -11.76 -14.04 -4.88
C PRO A 55 -12.52 -14.11 -6.19
N ALA A 56 -13.71 -13.54 -6.23
CA ALA A 56 -14.49 -13.49 -7.46
C ALA A 56 -13.75 -12.68 -8.53
N SER A 57 -13.66 -13.27 -9.73
CA SER A 57 -13.19 -12.53 -10.90
C SER A 57 -14.38 -11.81 -11.55
N ASN A 58 -14.25 -10.51 -11.72
CA ASN A 58 -15.19 -9.65 -12.45
C ASN A 58 -14.71 -9.34 -13.87
N LEU A 59 -13.64 -10.00 -14.33
CA LEU A 59 -13.04 -9.76 -15.62
C LEU A 59 -13.96 -10.22 -16.75
N PRO A 60 -14.39 -9.35 -17.67
CA PRO A 60 -15.17 -9.73 -18.83
C PRO A 60 -14.44 -10.74 -19.71
N GLU A 61 -15.20 -11.58 -20.41
CA GLU A 61 -14.67 -12.68 -21.20
C GLU A 61 -13.72 -12.20 -22.33
N GLU A 62 -13.98 -11.04 -22.88
CA GLU A 62 -13.12 -10.43 -23.92
C GLU A 62 -11.70 -10.16 -23.40
N PHE A 63 -11.53 -9.67 -22.17
CA PHE A 63 -10.24 -9.49 -21.53
C PHE A 63 -9.60 -10.80 -21.11
N ARG A 64 -10.42 -11.78 -20.70
CA ARG A 64 -9.94 -13.10 -20.28
C ARG A 64 -9.35 -13.88 -21.45
N ARG A 65 -9.97 -13.79 -22.64
CA ARG A 65 -9.53 -14.48 -23.86
C ARG A 65 -8.58 -13.65 -24.73
N MET A 66 -8.23 -12.47 -24.31
CA MET A 66 -7.35 -11.59 -25.04
C MET A 66 -6.02 -12.28 -25.37
N ALA A 67 -5.52 -12.09 -26.58
CA ALA A 67 -4.19 -12.56 -26.94
C ALA A 67 -3.12 -11.77 -26.19
N PHE A 68 -1.99 -12.37 -25.90
CA PHE A 68 -0.89 -11.71 -25.18
C PHE A 68 -0.41 -10.42 -25.88
N ALA A 69 -0.39 -10.43 -27.23
CA ALA A 69 -0.02 -9.26 -28.02
C ALA A 69 -0.99 -8.08 -27.81
N ASP A 70 -2.28 -8.35 -27.64
CA ASP A 70 -3.28 -7.32 -27.36
C ASP A 70 -3.20 -6.85 -25.91
N TYR A 71 -3.00 -7.77 -24.98
CA TYR A 71 -2.78 -7.41 -23.57
C TYR A 71 -1.58 -6.47 -23.39
N GLN A 72 -0.49 -6.67 -24.13
CA GLN A 72 0.66 -5.77 -24.09
C GLN A 72 0.37 -4.35 -24.61
N ARG A 73 -0.76 -4.15 -25.29
CA ARG A 73 -1.23 -2.85 -25.79
C ARG A 73 -2.10 -2.12 -24.78
N LEU A 74 -2.51 -2.80 -23.70
CA LEU A 74 -3.16 -2.18 -22.55
C LEU A 74 -2.07 -1.57 -21.66
N ARG A 75 -1.66 -0.34 -21.98
CA ARG A 75 -0.55 0.30 -21.29
C ARG A 75 -1.04 1.38 -20.35
N PHE A 76 -0.42 1.45 -19.18
CA PHE A 76 -0.63 2.56 -18.29
C PHE A 76 -0.09 3.86 -18.92
N ASP A 77 -0.88 4.92 -18.89
CA ASP A 77 -0.48 6.23 -19.38
C ASP A 77 0.48 6.89 -18.37
N PRO A 78 1.75 7.15 -18.75
CA PRO A 78 2.72 7.78 -17.85
C PRO A 78 2.29 9.15 -17.32
N GLU A 79 1.40 9.85 -18.04
CA GLU A 79 0.88 11.14 -17.60
C GLU A 79 0.00 11.03 -16.36
N HIS A 80 -0.60 9.86 -16.11
CA HIS A 80 -1.40 9.52 -14.94
C HIS A 80 -0.60 8.85 -13.82
N ALA A 81 0.75 8.81 -13.91
CA ALA A 81 1.56 8.16 -12.88
C ALA A 81 1.23 8.74 -11.49
N TYR A 82 0.91 7.84 -10.57
CA TYR A 82 0.55 8.23 -9.21
C TYR A 82 1.74 8.88 -8.52
N TRP A 83 1.53 9.98 -7.84
CA TRP A 83 2.55 10.88 -7.26
C TRP A 83 3.39 11.66 -8.28
N LYS A 84 3.06 11.69 -9.56
CA LYS A 84 3.81 12.45 -10.58
C LYS A 84 3.96 13.93 -10.18
N ASP A 85 2.89 14.53 -9.65
CA ASP A 85 2.86 15.94 -9.22
C ASP A 85 3.14 16.11 -7.72
N ALA A 86 3.53 15.04 -7.03
CA ALA A 86 3.88 15.09 -5.61
C ALA A 86 5.40 15.32 -5.45
N ASP A 87 5.77 15.98 -4.36
CA ASP A 87 7.17 16.17 -4.01
C ASP A 87 7.78 14.87 -3.44
N THR A 88 8.01 13.91 -4.32
CA THR A 88 8.62 12.61 -4.00
C THR A 88 9.36 12.05 -5.22
N PRO A 89 10.49 11.35 -5.05
CA PRO A 89 11.18 10.72 -6.17
C PRO A 89 10.49 9.46 -6.69
N PHE A 90 9.51 8.92 -5.98
CA PHE A 90 8.81 7.69 -6.35
C PHE A 90 7.52 7.99 -7.09
N HIS A 91 7.25 7.24 -8.17
CA HIS A 91 5.95 7.20 -8.82
C HIS A 91 5.44 5.78 -8.87
N LEU A 92 4.10 5.61 -8.96
CA LEU A 92 3.49 4.31 -9.21
C LEU A 92 2.79 4.31 -10.56
N GLN A 93 2.84 3.18 -11.25
CA GLN A 93 2.01 2.88 -12.41
C GLN A 93 1.35 1.52 -12.18
N PHE A 94 0.17 1.33 -12.73
CA PHE A 94 -0.65 0.15 -12.44
C PHE A 94 -0.75 -0.75 -13.67
N TYR A 95 -1.00 -2.04 -13.44
CA TYR A 95 -1.28 -3.00 -14.47
C TYR A 95 -2.79 -3.20 -14.61
N HIS A 96 -3.26 -3.22 -15.84
CA HIS A 96 -4.64 -3.55 -16.16
C HIS A 96 -4.89 -5.04 -15.92
N GLN A 97 -6.13 -5.40 -15.53
CA GLN A 97 -6.55 -6.80 -15.55
C GLN A 97 -6.60 -7.31 -17.00
N GLY A 98 -6.37 -8.59 -17.20
CA GLY A 98 -6.48 -9.25 -18.51
C GLY A 98 -5.81 -10.62 -18.50
N MET A 99 -6.23 -11.49 -19.40
CA MET A 99 -5.76 -12.87 -19.51
C MET A 99 -5.91 -13.62 -18.16
N HIS A 100 -4.81 -14.17 -17.65
CA HIS A 100 -4.74 -14.87 -16.35
C HIS A 100 -4.58 -13.93 -15.15
N PHE A 101 -4.44 -12.61 -15.38
CA PHE A 101 -4.51 -11.60 -14.33
C PHE A 101 -5.96 -11.16 -14.12
N ASP A 102 -6.81 -12.08 -13.76
CA ASP A 102 -8.25 -11.95 -13.75
C ASP A 102 -8.85 -11.51 -12.40
N THR A 103 -8.05 -11.55 -11.36
CA THR A 103 -8.44 -11.14 -10.02
C THR A 103 -7.77 -9.83 -9.66
N PRO A 104 -8.53 -8.78 -9.31
CA PRO A 104 -7.95 -7.50 -8.96
C PRO A 104 -7.25 -7.54 -7.60
N VAL A 105 -6.23 -6.72 -7.46
CA VAL A 105 -5.61 -6.40 -6.17
C VAL A 105 -6.04 -5.02 -5.72
N ARG A 106 -6.34 -4.87 -4.43
CA ARG A 106 -6.64 -3.57 -3.85
C ARG A 106 -5.33 -2.87 -3.50
N ILE A 107 -5.23 -1.59 -3.84
CA ILE A 107 -4.04 -0.79 -3.59
C ILE A 107 -4.44 0.46 -2.83
N ASN A 108 -3.81 0.68 -1.69
CA ASN A 108 -4.09 1.81 -0.81
C ASN A 108 -2.85 2.68 -0.66
N GLU A 109 -3.05 3.97 -0.55
CA GLU A 109 -2.05 4.91 -0.11
C GLU A 109 -2.18 5.15 1.38
N ILE A 110 -1.06 5.14 2.10
CA ILE A 110 -0.97 5.59 3.49
C ILE A 110 -0.37 6.99 3.49
N THR A 111 -1.09 7.94 4.03
CA THR A 111 -0.61 9.30 4.30
C THR A 111 -0.34 9.48 5.79
N ALA A 112 0.11 10.66 6.20
CA ALA A 112 0.32 10.97 7.63
C ALA A 112 -0.98 10.92 8.46
N THR A 113 -2.15 11.04 7.83
CA THR A 113 -3.44 11.20 8.53
C THR A 113 -4.50 10.20 8.10
N ASP A 114 -4.29 9.48 6.99
CA ASP A 114 -5.34 8.69 6.37
C ASP A 114 -4.77 7.49 5.58
N VAL A 115 -5.63 6.50 5.37
CA VAL A 115 -5.42 5.38 4.45
C VAL A 115 -6.56 5.38 3.44
N ARG A 116 -6.24 5.54 2.17
CA ARG A 116 -7.24 5.64 1.10
C ARG A 116 -6.95 4.71 -0.06
N GLU A 117 -7.98 4.11 -0.60
CA GLU A 117 -7.89 3.27 -1.78
C GLU A 117 -7.56 4.10 -3.02
N ILE A 118 -6.61 3.62 -3.81
CA ILE A 118 -6.31 4.12 -5.16
C ILE A 118 -7.25 3.37 -6.10
N ARG A 119 -8.28 4.06 -6.59
CA ARG A 119 -9.31 3.44 -7.42
C ARG A 119 -8.87 3.33 -8.87
N TYR A 120 -9.28 2.26 -9.51
CA TYR A 120 -9.13 2.08 -10.94
C TYR A 120 -9.95 3.14 -11.70
N ASP A 121 -9.33 3.71 -12.72
CA ASP A 121 -9.97 4.58 -13.69
C ASP A 121 -9.46 4.19 -15.09
N PRO A 122 -10.35 3.85 -16.04
CA PRO A 122 -9.96 3.53 -17.42
C PRO A 122 -9.12 4.61 -18.08
N ALA A 123 -9.33 5.89 -17.71
CA ALA A 123 -8.56 7.02 -18.24
C ALA A 123 -7.06 6.94 -17.91
N MET A 124 -6.66 6.12 -16.95
CA MET A 124 -5.26 5.86 -16.63
C MET A 124 -4.55 4.96 -17.65
N PHE A 125 -5.29 4.42 -18.64
CA PHE A 125 -4.76 3.43 -19.56
C PHE A 125 -4.93 3.85 -21.03
N GLN A 126 -3.97 3.45 -21.84
CA GLN A 126 -4.00 3.55 -23.29
C GLN A 126 -4.28 2.16 -23.87
N PHE A 127 -5.23 2.07 -24.79
CA PHE A 127 -5.69 0.81 -25.35
C PHE A 127 -5.16 0.56 -26.78
N ASP A 128 -4.25 1.35 -27.27
CA ASP A 128 -3.46 1.26 -28.51
C ASP A 128 -4.06 0.41 -29.67
N GLY A 129 -5.31 0.74 -30.08
CA GLY A 129 -6.01 0.05 -31.15
C GLY A 129 -6.66 -1.28 -30.74
N VAL A 130 -6.77 -1.56 -29.46
CA VAL A 130 -7.65 -2.61 -28.93
C VAL A 130 -9.03 -1.99 -28.76
N GLU A 131 -10.02 -2.50 -29.49
CA GLU A 131 -11.41 -2.09 -29.29
C GLU A 131 -11.93 -2.70 -28.00
N VAL A 132 -12.41 -1.85 -27.10
CA VAL A 132 -12.95 -2.24 -25.79
C VAL A 132 -14.30 -1.55 -25.60
N ASP A 133 -15.28 -2.31 -25.18
CA ASP A 133 -16.55 -1.72 -24.75
C ASP A 133 -16.33 -0.92 -23.45
N PRO A 134 -16.62 0.39 -23.42
CA PRO A 134 -16.48 1.17 -22.20
C PRO A 134 -17.26 0.58 -21.00
N ALA A 135 -18.40 -0.08 -21.23
CA ALA A 135 -19.15 -0.74 -20.18
C ALA A 135 -18.41 -1.93 -19.56
N ALA A 136 -17.54 -2.59 -20.32
CA ALA A 136 -16.72 -3.70 -19.85
C ALA A 136 -15.56 -3.24 -18.95
N LEU A 137 -15.26 -1.95 -18.91
CA LEU A 137 -14.26 -1.37 -18.01
C LEU A 137 -14.81 -1.01 -16.63
N GLU A 138 -16.15 -0.95 -16.51
CA GLU A 138 -16.78 -0.60 -15.23
C GLU A 138 -16.55 -1.69 -14.18
N GLY A 139 -16.14 -1.26 -12.99
CA GLY A 139 -15.91 -2.16 -11.86
C GLY A 139 -14.67 -3.03 -11.96
N LEU A 140 -13.81 -2.84 -12.97
CA LEU A 140 -12.49 -3.46 -13.02
C LEU A 140 -11.58 -2.90 -11.91
N GLY A 141 -10.43 -3.52 -11.75
CA GLY A 141 -9.39 -3.12 -10.81
C GLY A 141 -8.01 -3.24 -11.40
N PHE A 142 -7.01 -3.09 -10.58
CA PHE A 142 -5.62 -3.27 -10.98
C PHE A 142 -5.21 -4.74 -10.82
N ALA A 143 -4.41 -5.25 -11.75
CA ALA A 143 -3.78 -6.58 -11.63
C ALA A 143 -2.53 -6.56 -10.75
N GLY A 144 -1.98 -5.38 -10.51
CA GLY A 144 -0.75 -5.13 -9.78
C GLY A 144 -0.23 -3.74 -10.06
N PHE A 145 1.00 -3.49 -9.66
CA PHE A 145 1.64 -2.18 -9.87
C PHE A 145 3.15 -2.29 -10.02
N LYS A 146 3.74 -1.23 -10.53
CA LYS A 146 5.18 -1.04 -10.58
C LYS A 146 5.59 0.27 -9.91
N VAL A 147 6.77 0.25 -9.36
CA VAL A 147 7.41 1.41 -8.72
C VAL A 147 8.44 1.98 -9.67
N LEU A 148 8.37 3.26 -9.88
CA LEU A 148 9.31 4.03 -10.66
C LEU A 148 10.17 4.90 -9.74
N TYR A 149 11.44 5.09 -10.11
CA TYR A 149 12.41 5.91 -9.39
C TYR A 149 13.49 6.40 -10.36
N PRO A 150 14.07 7.61 -10.20
CA PRO A 150 15.15 8.10 -11.06
C PRO A 150 16.48 7.39 -10.76
N LEU A 151 16.57 6.10 -11.14
CA LEU A 151 17.67 5.20 -10.80
C LEU A 151 18.92 5.43 -11.65
N ASN A 152 18.76 5.46 -12.96
CA ASN A 152 19.89 5.58 -13.90
C ASN A 152 20.23 7.05 -14.20
N LYS A 153 19.20 7.89 -14.42
CA LYS A 153 19.31 9.32 -14.69
C LYS A 153 18.34 10.09 -13.82
N LYS A 154 18.74 11.29 -13.37
CA LYS A 154 17.93 12.12 -12.46
C LYS A 154 16.61 12.62 -13.05
N ASP A 155 16.59 12.77 -14.37
CA ASP A 155 15.47 13.31 -15.15
C ASP A 155 14.60 12.22 -15.79
N LYS A 156 14.88 10.94 -15.49
CA LYS A 156 14.14 9.82 -16.06
C LYS A 156 13.69 8.86 -14.97
N GLN A 157 12.41 8.58 -14.95
CA GLN A 157 11.82 7.53 -14.12
C GLN A 157 12.11 6.15 -14.75
N ASP A 158 12.81 5.29 -14.00
CA ASP A 158 13.06 3.91 -14.37
C ASP A 158 12.17 2.99 -13.52
N GLU A 159 11.68 1.91 -14.08
CA GLU A 159 10.98 0.86 -13.32
C GLU A 159 12.01 0.14 -12.44
N VAL A 160 11.79 0.19 -11.12
CA VAL A 160 12.72 -0.38 -10.12
C VAL A 160 12.15 -1.58 -9.39
N MET A 161 10.83 -1.72 -9.38
CA MET A 161 10.13 -2.86 -8.79
C MET A 161 8.82 -3.11 -9.54
N THR A 162 8.46 -4.39 -9.69
CA THR A 162 7.16 -4.80 -10.20
C THR A 162 6.54 -5.86 -9.29
N LEU A 163 5.22 -5.74 -9.05
CA LEU A 163 4.40 -6.69 -8.33
C LEU A 163 3.20 -7.02 -9.23
N LEU A 164 3.22 -8.21 -9.82
CA LEU A 164 2.20 -8.66 -10.76
C LEU A 164 2.06 -10.18 -10.73
N GLY A 165 0.84 -10.63 -10.53
CA GLY A 165 0.45 -12.04 -10.53
C GLY A 165 0.86 -12.81 -9.26
N ALA A 166 -0.05 -13.56 -8.69
CA ALA A 166 0.11 -14.31 -7.45
C ALA A 166 0.84 -13.45 -6.37
N SER A 167 1.96 -13.95 -5.83
CA SER A 167 2.80 -13.17 -4.90
C SER A 167 4.20 -12.88 -5.47
N TYR A 168 4.32 -12.81 -6.80
CA TYR A 168 5.58 -12.54 -7.46
C TYR A 168 5.95 -11.06 -7.41
N PHE A 169 7.25 -10.82 -7.24
CA PHE A 169 7.85 -9.50 -7.38
C PHE A 169 9.26 -9.58 -7.94
N ARG A 170 9.71 -8.48 -8.54
CA ARG A 170 11.06 -8.29 -9.07
C ARG A 170 11.56 -6.92 -8.69
N ILE A 171 12.86 -6.80 -8.45
CA ILE A 171 13.55 -5.52 -8.27
C ILE A 171 14.76 -5.47 -9.21
N VAL A 172 15.22 -4.26 -9.51
CA VAL A 172 16.39 -4.04 -10.37
C VAL A 172 17.29 -2.96 -9.79
N GLY A 173 18.60 -3.17 -9.88
CA GLY A 173 19.61 -2.19 -9.53
C GLY A 173 20.02 -1.31 -10.71
N LYS A 174 20.80 -0.27 -10.43
CA LYS A 174 21.27 0.69 -11.44
C LYS A 174 22.09 0.01 -12.54
N GLY A 175 21.68 0.24 -13.79
CA GLY A 175 22.37 -0.34 -14.96
C GLY A 175 22.14 -1.84 -15.14
N GLN A 176 21.19 -2.42 -14.39
CA GLN A 176 20.86 -3.84 -14.46
C GLN A 176 19.54 -4.08 -15.21
N TRP A 177 19.29 -5.34 -15.52
CA TRP A 177 18.04 -5.86 -16.08
C TRP A 177 17.35 -6.78 -15.07
N TYR A 178 16.04 -6.94 -15.18
CA TYR A 178 15.33 -7.90 -14.35
C TYR A 178 15.89 -9.32 -14.54
N GLY A 179 16.19 -9.97 -13.41
CA GLY A 179 16.53 -11.38 -13.33
C GLY A 179 15.32 -12.23 -12.97
N LEU A 180 15.54 -13.20 -12.09
CA LEU A 180 14.50 -14.07 -11.57
C LEU A 180 13.53 -13.29 -10.68
N SER A 181 12.28 -13.80 -10.60
CA SER A 181 11.31 -13.30 -9.63
C SER A 181 11.58 -13.91 -8.27
N ALA A 182 11.35 -13.12 -7.22
CA ALA A 182 11.03 -13.62 -5.91
C ALA A 182 9.50 -13.74 -5.76
N ARG A 183 9.05 -14.45 -4.73
CA ARG A 183 7.63 -14.53 -4.37
C ARG A 183 7.46 -14.50 -2.86
N GLY A 184 6.30 -14.03 -2.41
CA GLY A 184 6.01 -13.90 -0.99
C GLY A 184 6.00 -15.23 -0.26
N LEU A 185 5.41 -16.27 -0.86
CA LEU A 185 5.32 -17.60 -0.28
C LEU A 185 5.23 -18.66 -1.38
N ALA A 186 5.88 -19.81 -1.17
CA ALA A 186 5.84 -20.95 -2.03
C ALA A 186 5.33 -22.17 -1.23
N ILE A 187 4.33 -22.88 -1.76
CA ILE A 187 3.73 -24.04 -1.13
C ILE A 187 3.79 -25.22 -2.08
N ASP A 188 4.42 -26.32 -1.62
CA ASP A 188 4.56 -27.59 -2.32
C ASP A 188 5.20 -27.50 -3.73
N THR A 189 6.09 -26.51 -3.92
CA THR A 189 6.83 -26.31 -5.18
C THR A 189 7.57 -27.58 -5.59
N ALA A 190 7.34 -28.01 -6.83
CA ALA A 190 7.92 -29.20 -7.45
C ALA A 190 7.56 -30.52 -6.73
N LEU A 191 6.44 -30.57 -6.02
CA LEU A 191 5.89 -31.81 -5.47
C LEU A 191 4.82 -32.40 -6.42
N PRO A 192 4.65 -33.73 -6.45
CA PRO A 192 3.63 -34.40 -7.29
C PRO A 192 2.19 -34.00 -6.95
N VAL A 193 1.92 -33.54 -5.75
CA VAL A 193 0.59 -33.09 -5.30
C VAL A 193 0.13 -31.80 -5.97
N GLY A 194 1.01 -31.14 -6.69
CA GLY A 194 0.77 -29.82 -7.29
C GLY A 194 1.19 -28.67 -6.38
N GLU A 195 1.56 -27.58 -7.01
CA GLU A 195 1.97 -26.36 -6.33
C GLU A 195 0.77 -25.45 -6.07
N GLU A 196 0.70 -24.87 -4.87
CA GLU A 196 -0.23 -23.79 -4.56
C GLU A 196 0.46 -22.44 -4.74
N PHE A 197 -0.27 -21.50 -5.35
CA PHE A 197 0.22 -20.15 -5.65
C PHE A 197 -0.47 -19.12 -4.76
N PRO A 198 0.05 -18.87 -3.53
CA PRO A 198 -0.44 -17.80 -2.70
C PRO A 198 -0.35 -16.46 -3.44
N ARG A 199 -1.37 -15.61 -3.28
CA ARG A 199 -1.44 -14.34 -3.98
C ARG A 199 -1.57 -13.17 -3.02
N PHE A 200 -0.96 -12.05 -3.37
CA PHE A 200 -1.24 -10.79 -2.70
C PHE A 200 -2.63 -10.30 -3.13
N ARG A 201 -3.47 -9.99 -2.13
CA ARG A 201 -4.84 -9.49 -2.33
C ARG A 201 -4.94 -7.98 -2.20
N GLU A 202 -4.12 -7.42 -1.33
CA GLU A 202 -4.17 -6.01 -0.98
C GLU A 202 -2.79 -5.49 -0.63
N PHE A 203 -2.55 -4.23 -1.03
CA PHE A 203 -1.33 -3.51 -0.74
C PHE A 203 -1.64 -2.17 -0.09
N TRP A 204 -0.75 -1.72 0.77
CA TRP A 204 -0.72 -0.37 1.33
C TRP A 204 0.67 0.20 1.10
N VAL A 205 0.73 1.35 0.43
CA VAL A 205 2.00 2.00 0.07
C VAL A 205 2.09 3.32 0.82
N GLU A 206 3.12 3.48 1.64
CA GLU A 206 3.36 4.73 2.34
C GLU A 206 3.76 5.81 1.34
N ARG A 207 3.07 6.98 1.38
CA ARG A 207 3.51 8.14 0.60
C ARG A 207 4.88 8.58 1.11
N PRO A 208 5.95 8.51 0.30
CA PRO A 208 7.28 8.89 0.75
C PRO A 208 7.35 10.40 0.98
N GLN A 209 8.10 10.81 2.00
CA GLN A 209 8.48 12.22 2.17
C GLN A 209 9.49 12.61 1.07
N PRO A 210 9.66 13.91 0.76
CA PRO A 210 10.51 14.38 -0.34
C PRO A 210 11.97 13.93 -0.29
N ASP A 211 12.51 13.81 0.91
CA ASP A 211 13.90 13.39 1.17
C ASP A 211 14.09 11.88 1.33
N ARG A 212 12.99 11.12 1.37
CA ARG A 212 13.03 9.67 1.54
C ARG A 212 13.55 8.96 0.30
N ARG A 213 14.49 8.06 0.51
CA ARG A 213 15.10 7.22 -0.53
C ARG A 213 14.64 5.78 -0.48
N ASN A 214 13.69 5.48 0.36
CA ASN A 214 13.07 4.17 0.47
C ASN A 214 11.55 4.29 0.38
N LEU A 215 10.94 3.21 -0.09
CA LEU A 215 9.49 3.07 -0.18
C LEU A 215 9.05 1.91 0.70
N VAL A 216 8.07 2.15 1.56
CA VAL A 216 7.48 1.12 2.41
C VAL A 216 6.18 0.65 1.77
N ILE A 217 6.06 -0.68 1.62
CA ILE A 217 4.90 -1.36 1.07
C ILE A 217 4.48 -2.43 2.06
N TYR A 218 3.22 -2.44 2.44
CA TYR A 218 2.62 -3.57 3.16
C TYR A 218 1.79 -4.38 2.18
N ALA A 219 1.69 -5.69 2.42
CA ALA A 219 0.90 -6.59 1.59
C ALA A 219 0.20 -7.66 2.43
N LEU A 220 -1.06 -7.94 2.07
CA LEU A 220 -1.85 -9.04 2.59
C LEU A 220 -1.83 -10.17 1.57
N LEU A 221 -1.34 -11.34 1.99
CA LEU A 221 -1.31 -12.55 1.20
C LEU A 221 -2.42 -13.50 1.64
N ASP A 222 -3.02 -14.20 0.67
CA ASP A 222 -4.05 -15.19 0.93
C ASP A 222 -3.94 -16.37 -0.04
N SER A 223 -4.27 -17.57 0.45
CA SER A 223 -4.34 -18.80 -0.31
C SER A 223 -5.11 -19.87 0.46
N PRO A 224 -5.49 -21.01 -0.16
CA PRO A 224 -6.22 -22.09 0.53
C PRO A 224 -5.61 -22.52 1.86
N ARG A 225 -4.29 -22.66 1.94
CA ARG A 225 -3.62 -23.20 3.13
C ARG A 225 -2.85 -22.19 3.96
N ALA A 226 -2.69 -20.95 3.49
CA ALA A 226 -1.94 -19.94 4.23
C ALA A 226 -2.44 -18.52 3.99
N THR A 227 -2.23 -17.67 4.99
CA THR A 227 -2.32 -16.22 4.86
C THR A 227 -1.02 -15.58 5.31
N GLY A 228 -0.79 -14.32 4.95
CA GLY A 228 0.42 -13.64 5.36
C GLY A 228 0.30 -12.13 5.35
N ALA A 229 1.01 -11.52 6.29
CA ALA A 229 1.23 -10.08 6.36
C ALA A 229 2.68 -9.77 6.08
N TYR A 230 2.92 -8.83 5.18
CA TYR A 230 4.25 -8.46 4.72
C TYR A 230 4.48 -6.96 4.93
N ARG A 231 5.70 -6.61 5.32
CA ARG A 231 6.24 -5.27 5.23
C ARG A 231 7.50 -5.34 4.39
N MET A 232 7.53 -4.61 3.29
CA MET A 232 8.61 -4.56 2.33
C MET A 232 9.19 -3.13 2.32
N VAL A 233 10.50 -3.00 2.41
CA VAL A 233 11.19 -1.70 2.32
C VAL A 233 12.12 -1.74 1.12
N LEU A 234 11.70 -1.09 0.04
CA LEU A 234 12.49 -0.95 -1.17
C LEU A 234 13.46 0.22 -1.02
N THR A 235 14.74 -0.03 -1.23
CA THR A 235 15.77 1.00 -1.32
C THR A 235 16.47 0.90 -2.67
N PRO A 236 16.07 1.74 -3.65
CA PRO A 236 16.71 1.78 -4.97
C PRO A 236 18.15 2.26 -4.88
N GLY A 237 19.06 1.65 -5.64
CA GLY A 237 20.47 2.00 -5.63
C GLY A 237 21.28 1.28 -6.71
N LYS A 238 22.61 1.35 -6.61
CA LYS A 238 23.51 0.55 -7.45
C LYS A 238 23.11 -0.92 -7.33
N ASP A 239 22.99 -1.38 -6.11
CA ASP A 239 22.39 -2.64 -5.72
C ASP A 239 21.08 -2.28 -4.98
N SER A 240 19.96 -2.38 -5.68
CA SER A 240 18.66 -2.16 -5.04
C SER A 240 18.40 -3.28 -4.04
N THR A 241 17.91 -2.91 -2.85
CA THR A 241 17.59 -3.88 -1.78
C THR A 241 16.11 -3.85 -1.47
N LEU A 242 15.59 -5.00 -1.04
CA LEU A 242 14.25 -5.14 -0.51
C LEU A 242 14.33 -5.89 0.82
N ASP A 243 14.15 -5.15 1.92
CA ASP A 243 14.02 -5.76 3.24
C ASP A 243 12.59 -6.23 3.43
N VAL A 244 12.40 -7.52 3.73
CA VAL A 244 11.08 -8.14 3.87
C VAL A 244 10.90 -8.67 5.28
N GLN A 245 9.86 -8.22 5.95
CA GLN A 245 9.34 -8.82 7.18
C GLN A 245 8.02 -9.49 6.85
N ALA A 246 7.86 -10.77 7.25
CA ALA A 246 6.65 -11.52 7.01
C ALA A 246 6.15 -12.21 8.28
N ARG A 247 4.83 -12.28 8.42
CA ARG A 247 4.13 -13.12 9.39
C ARG A 247 3.15 -14.01 8.65
N VAL A 248 3.39 -15.31 8.67
CA VAL A 248 2.60 -16.31 7.95
C VAL A 248 1.75 -17.09 8.93
N TYR A 249 0.50 -17.30 8.59
CA TYR A 249 -0.48 -18.08 9.36
C TYR A 249 -0.98 -19.20 8.50
N LEU A 250 -0.85 -20.44 8.97
CA LEU A 250 -1.30 -21.63 8.26
C LEU A 250 -2.74 -21.96 8.64
N ARG A 251 -3.58 -22.23 7.66
CA ARG A 251 -4.92 -22.81 7.84
C ARG A 251 -4.85 -24.32 8.03
N GLU A 252 -3.89 -24.93 7.36
CA GLU A 252 -3.70 -26.39 7.33
C GLU A 252 -2.20 -26.72 7.31
N PRO A 253 -1.82 -27.96 7.66
CA PRO A 253 -0.45 -28.44 7.52
C PRO A 253 0.05 -28.33 6.08
N VAL A 254 1.28 -27.87 5.90
CA VAL A 254 1.96 -27.72 4.62
C VAL A 254 3.16 -28.65 4.58
N GLY A 255 3.25 -29.48 3.54
CA GLY A 255 4.34 -30.45 3.39
C GLY A 255 5.68 -29.78 3.08
N LYS A 256 5.68 -28.75 2.23
CA LYS A 256 6.87 -27.99 1.84
C LYS A 256 6.53 -26.50 1.76
N LEU A 257 7.12 -25.74 2.66
CA LEU A 257 6.98 -24.28 2.69
C LEU A 257 8.30 -23.63 2.26
N GLY A 258 8.23 -22.73 1.28
CA GLY A 258 9.34 -21.92 0.80
C GLY A 258 9.10 -20.44 1.08
N ILE A 259 10.16 -19.74 1.52
CA ILE A 259 10.17 -18.30 1.79
C ILE A 259 11.26 -17.66 0.93
#